data_7e46ee03157660162b97356dda40f0c6
#
_entry.id   7e46ee03157660162b97356dda40f0c6
#
_cell.length_a   1.000
_cell.length_b   1.000
_cell.length_c   1.000
_cell.angle_alpha   90.00
_cell.angle_beta   90.00
_cell.angle_gamma   90.00
#
_symmetry.space_group_name_H-M   'P 1'
#
loop_
_entity.id
_entity.type
_entity.pdbx_description
1 polymer ?
#
loop_
_entity_poly.entity_id
_entity_poly.type
_entity_poly.pdbx_seq_one_letter_code
_entity_poly.pdbx_strand_id
1 'polypeptide(L)'
;MELAAKNTDGLWRIAWKRPRFRVATFLSVLVLLMSWIVLPSFFQFLEQRPGALLDDPVLRILPAKDFSEIIFFLIYLSLFYVIARSFFSPAVFIRFLSSYALVILMRVVTLYIVPLDPPANLILMPDPLTPFFSGAQALTRDLFFSGHTATAFLVFLSLTGKAEKLAALALVIVLALLLLFQHIHYTIDVLAAIPFAYLCYRISKKAIP
;
A
#
# COMPACT_ATOMS: atom_id res chain seq x y z
N MET A 1 1.76 32.44 -6.91
CA MET A 1 0.75 31.35 -6.85
C MET A 1 0.07 31.13 -8.20
N GLU A 2 -0.38 32.17 -8.86
CA GLU A 2 -1.13 32.12 -10.13
C GLU A 2 -0.34 31.51 -11.32
N LEU A 3 0.95 31.83 -11.47
CA LEU A 3 1.83 31.25 -12.49
C LEU A 3 2.09 29.75 -12.30
N ALA A 4 2.19 29.27 -11.04
CA ALA A 4 2.35 27.85 -10.75
C ALA A 4 1.07 27.06 -11.06
N ALA A 5 -0.11 27.60 -10.74
CA ALA A 5 -1.41 27.02 -11.06
C ALA A 5 -1.61 26.90 -12.58
N LYS A 6 -1.29 27.96 -13.33
CA LYS A 6 -1.40 27.99 -14.81
C LYS A 6 -0.49 26.96 -15.49
N ASN A 7 0.68 26.66 -14.90
CA ASN A 7 1.59 25.62 -15.37
C ASN A 7 1.05 24.21 -15.08
N THR A 8 0.41 24.03 -13.93
CA THR A 8 -0.18 22.76 -13.52
C THR A 8 -1.34 22.34 -14.42
N ASP A 9 -2.25 23.29 -14.75
CA ASP A 9 -3.37 23.06 -15.68
C ASP A 9 -2.88 22.63 -17.07
N GLY A 10 -1.79 23.23 -17.53
CA GLY A 10 -1.13 22.86 -18.78
C GLY A 10 -0.65 21.40 -18.77
N LEU A 11 -0.02 20.96 -17.68
CA LEU A 11 0.49 19.58 -17.53
C LEU A 11 -0.65 18.55 -17.54
N TRP A 12 -1.74 18.84 -16.82
CA TRP A 12 -2.91 17.96 -16.80
C TRP A 12 -3.60 17.86 -18.16
N ARG A 13 -3.76 19.00 -18.85
CA ARG A 13 -4.33 19.04 -20.21
C ARG A 13 -3.50 18.20 -21.19
N ILE A 14 -2.17 18.27 -21.10
CA ILE A 14 -1.25 17.46 -21.93
C ILE A 14 -1.38 15.99 -21.57
N ALA A 15 -1.41 15.63 -20.29
CA ALA A 15 -1.54 14.25 -19.84
C ALA A 15 -2.85 13.62 -20.35
N TRP A 16 -3.97 14.31 -20.22
CA TRP A 16 -5.27 13.82 -20.69
C TRP A 16 -5.40 13.69 -22.21
N LYS A 17 -4.56 14.34 -23.01
CA LYS A 17 -4.51 14.13 -24.46
C LYS A 17 -3.89 12.76 -24.83
N ARG A 18 -3.11 12.15 -23.94
CA ARG A 18 -2.45 10.86 -24.19
C ARG A 18 -3.41 9.69 -23.96
N PRO A 19 -3.72 8.85 -24.99
CA PRO A 19 -4.65 7.74 -24.82
C PRO A 19 -4.22 6.76 -23.72
N ARG A 20 -2.92 6.45 -23.62
CA ARG A 20 -2.38 5.55 -22.59
C ARG A 20 -2.63 6.06 -21.17
N PHE A 21 -2.50 7.36 -20.92
CA PHE A 21 -2.80 7.96 -19.63
C PHE A 21 -4.27 7.76 -19.25
N ARG A 22 -5.20 8.03 -20.18
CA ARG A 22 -6.66 7.86 -19.96
C ARG A 22 -7.02 6.41 -19.68
N VAL A 23 -6.51 5.48 -20.49
CA VAL A 23 -6.77 4.04 -20.33
C VAL A 23 -6.21 3.55 -18.99
N ALA A 24 -4.97 3.90 -18.65
CA ALA A 24 -4.37 3.51 -17.38
C ALA A 24 -5.13 4.08 -16.18
N THR A 25 -5.55 5.35 -16.24
CA THR A 25 -6.38 5.95 -15.18
C THR A 25 -7.69 5.21 -15.04
N PHE A 26 -8.41 4.99 -16.14
CA PHE A 26 -9.69 4.30 -16.14
C PHE A 26 -9.58 2.87 -15.58
N LEU A 27 -8.61 2.09 -16.06
CA LEU A 27 -8.39 0.72 -15.59
C LEU A 27 -8.01 0.68 -14.12
N SER A 28 -7.15 1.60 -13.68
CA SER A 28 -6.76 1.66 -12.25
C SER A 28 -7.93 2.00 -11.35
N VAL A 29 -8.74 3.00 -11.73
CA VAL A 29 -9.95 3.36 -10.98
C VAL A 29 -10.94 2.20 -10.98
N LEU A 30 -11.14 1.52 -12.10
CA LEU A 30 -12.02 0.34 -12.18
C LEU A 30 -11.55 -0.77 -11.24
N VAL A 31 -10.24 -1.08 -11.22
CA VAL A 31 -9.67 -2.07 -10.30
C VAL A 31 -9.92 -1.67 -8.85
N LEU A 32 -9.71 -0.41 -8.49
CA LEU A 32 -9.94 0.06 -7.11
C LEU A 32 -11.42 -0.03 -6.71
N LEU A 33 -12.33 0.34 -7.59
CA LEU A 33 -13.77 0.22 -7.36
C LEU A 33 -14.21 -1.25 -7.23
N MET A 34 -13.72 -2.12 -8.11
CA MET A 34 -13.99 -3.56 -8.02
C MET A 34 -13.41 -4.15 -6.73
N SER A 35 -12.21 -3.72 -6.35
CA SER A 35 -11.58 -4.15 -5.10
C SER A 35 -12.44 -3.78 -3.89
N TRP A 36 -13.03 -2.60 -3.86
CA TRP A 36 -13.92 -2.19 -2.77
C TRP A 36 -15.13 -3.11 -2.61
N ILE A 37 -15.64 -3.64 -3.70
CA ILE A 37 -16.78 -4.57 -3.69
C ILE A 37 -16.34 -5.99 -3.31
N VAL A 38 -15.20 -6.45 -3.81
CA VAL A 38 -14.75 -7.85 -3.70
C VAL A 38 -13.97 -8.13 -2.43
N LEU A 39 -13.12 -7.18 -1.98
CA LEU A 39 -12.23 -7.41 -0.84
C LEU A 39 -12.93 -7.78 0.47
N PRO A 40 -14.09 -7.23 0.84
CA PRO A 40 -14.77 -7.64 2.06
C PRO A 40 -15.06 -9.14 2.12
N SER A 41 -15.63 -9.69 1.06
CA SER A 41 -15.92 -11.12 0.98
C SER A 41 -14.64 -11.97 0.90
N PHE A 42 -13.62 -11.46 0.23
CA PHE A 42 -12.32 -12.12 0.15
C PHE A 42 -11.62 -12.18 1.52
N PHE A 43 -11.64 -11.10 2.30
CA PHE A 43 -11.07 -11.08 3.64
C PHE A 43 -11.85 -11.98 4.61
N GLN A 44 -13.18 -12.02 4.53
CA GLN A 44 -13.97 -12.98 5.30
C GLN A 44 -13.60 -14.43 4.99
N PHE A 45 -13.35 -14.75 3.71
CA PHE A 45 -12.85 -16.06 3.31
C PHE A 45 -11.46 -16.34 3.89
N LEU A 46 -10.54 -15.38 3.86
CA LEU A 46 -9.19 -15.55 4.41
C LEU A 46 -9.21 -15.80 5.92
N GLU A 47 -10.05 -15.08 6.67
CA GLU A 47 -10.14 -15.24 8.13
C GLU A 47 -10.66 -16.63 8.55
N GLN A 48 -11.42 -17.31 7.70
CA GLN A 48 -11.91 -18.67 7.95
C GLN A 48 -10.94 -19.77 7.51
N ARG A 49 -9.93 -19.40 6.70
CA ARG A 49 -8.99 -20.36 6.10
C ARG A 49 -7.80 -20.60 7.02
N PRO A 50 -7.51 -21.86 7.43
CA PRO A 50 -6.30 -22.15 8.18
C PRO A 50 -5.05 -21.89 7.32
N GLY A 51 -4.01 -21.37 7.97
CA GLY A 51 -2.72 -21.05 7.35
C GLY A 51 -1.55 -21.73 8.07
N ALA A 52 -0.35 -21.44 7.61
CA ALA A 52 0.87 -21.87 8.25
C ALA A 52 1.31 -20.86 9.31
N LEU A 53 1.60 -21.33 10.50
CA LEU A 53 2.28 -20.54 11.52
C LEU A 53 3.79 -20.56 11.23
N LEU A 54 4.38 -19.36 11.06
CA LEU A 54 5.81 -19.26 10.79
C LEU A 54 6.59 -19.06 12.08
N ASP A 55 7.75 -19.72 12.17
CA ASP A 55 8.75 -19.43 13.19
C ASP A 55 9.63 -18.26 12.73
N ASP A 56 9.36 -17.05 13.27
CA ASP A 56 10.07 -15.83 12.91
C ASP A 56 11.13 -15.47 13.96
N PRO A 57 12.43 -15.60 13.63
CA PRO A 57 13.50 -15.29 14.58
C PRO A 57 13.52 -13.83 15.05
N VAL A 58 13.07 -12.90 14.21
CA VAL A 58 13.02 -11.47 14.56
C VAL A 58 11.91 -11.20 15.55
N LEU A 59 10.71 -11.72 15.30
CA LEU A 59 9.57 -11.56 16.21
C LEU A 59 9.80 -12.23 17.57
N ARG A 60 10.61 -13.29 17.64
CA ARG A 60 10.98 -13.91 18.92
C ARG A 60 11.82 -13.01 19.83
N ILE A 61 12.58 -12.09 19.24
CA ILE A 61 13.49 -11.20 19.98
C ILE A 61 12.78 -9.86 20.28
N LEU A 62 11.89 -9.41 19.38
CA LEU A 62 11.18 -8.15 19.54
C LEU A 62 10.04 -8.28 20.56
N PRO A 63 9.95 -7.37 21.55
CA PRO A 63 8.79 -7.33 22.44
C PRO A 63 7.57 -6.82 21.66
N ALA A 64 6.44 -7.52 21.76
CA ALA A 64 5.18 -7.05 21.21
C ALA A 64 4.72 -5.76 21.92
N LYS A 65 4.49 -4.68 21.17
CA LYS A 65 4.03 -3.38 21.67
C LYS A 65 3.02 -2.77 20.72
N ASP A 66 2.01 -2.11 21.28
CA ASP A 66 1.00 -1.40 20.52
C ASP A 66 1.55 -0.06 20.00
N PHE A 67 1.55 0.07 18.68
CA PHE A 67 1.91 1.29 17.95
C PHE A 67 0.83 1.68 16.93
N SER A 68 -0.39 1.19 17.08
CA SER A 68 -1.48 1.35 16.12
C SER A 68 -1.68 2.81 15.70
N GLU A 69 -1.75 3.73 16.66
CA GLU A 69 -1.96 5.16 16.38
C GLU A 69 -0.84 5.75 15.52
N ILE A 70 0.42 5.42 15.83
CA ILE A 70 1.58 5.93 15.09
C ILE A 70 1.61 5.31 13.68
N ILE A 71 1.33 4.02 13.55
CA ILE A 71 1.26 3.33 12.27
C ILE A 71 0.21 3.98 11.37
N PHE A 72 -1.01 4.18 11.89
CA PHE A 72 -2.08 4.82 11.11
C PHE A 72 -1.74 6.27 10.77
N PHE A 73 -1.21 7.03 11.71
CA PHE A 73 -0.77 8.39 11.44
C PHE A 73 0.23 8.45 10.29
N LEU A 74 1.26 7.60 10.30
CA LEU A 74 2.29 7.57 9.28
C LEU A 74 1.74 7.14 7.91
N ILE A 75 0.89 6.11 7.87
CA ILE A 75 0.33 5.64 6.61
C ILE A 75 -0.61 6.68 5.99
N TYR A 76 -1.51 7.28 6.79
CA TYR A 76 -2.42 8.29 6.29
C TYR A 76 -1.71 9.59 5.90
N LEU A 77 -0.69 9.99 6.66
CA LEU A 77 0.16 11.13 6.30
C LEU A 77 0.83 10.91 4.94
N SER A 78 1.36 9.71 4.70
CA SER A 78 2.01 9.36 3.44
C SER A 78 1.03 9.35 2.26
N LEU A 79 -0.17 8.80 2.46
CA LEU A 79 -1.25 8.80 1.48
C LEU A 79 -1.74 10.22 1.18
N PHE A 80 -2.01 11.01 2.22
CA PHE A 80 -2.40 12.41 2.06
C PHE A 80 -1.35 13.19 1.27
N TYR A 81 -0.07 13.00 1.61
CA TYR A 81 1.03 13.66 0.93
C TYR A 81 1.11 13.30 -0.56
N VAL A 82 1.05 12.00 -0.92
CA VAL A 82 1.12 11.60 -2.33
C VAL A 82 -0.12 12.05 -3.11
N ILE A 83 -1.30 12.06 -2.48
CA ILE A 83 -2.53 12.60 -3.09
C ILE A 83 -2.38 14.11 -3.34
N ALA A 84 -1.92 14.87 -2.35
CA ALA A 84 -1.67 16.30 -2.50
C ALA A 84 -0.65 16.59 -3.62
N ARG A 85 0.45 15.82 -3.68
CA ARG A 85 1.44 15.92 -4.77
C ARG A 85 0.87 15.54 -6.13
N SER A 86 -0.10 14.63 -6.16
CA SER A 86 -0.80 14.19 -7.38
C SER A 86 -1.58 15.33 -8.04
N PHE A 87 -2.18 16.24 -7.27
CA PHE A 87 -2.86 17.41 -7.85
C PHE A 87 -1.92 18.28 -8.68
N PHE A 88 -0.66 18.38 -8.28
CA PHE A 88 0.35 19.20 -8.97
C PHE A 88 1.15 18.44 -10.02
N SER A 89 1.05 17.13 -10.09
CA SER A 89 1.87 16.30 -10.99
C SER A 89 1.10 15.10 -11.54
N PRO A 90 0.62 15.15 -12.80
CA PRO A 90 0.01 14.01 -13.46
C PRO A 90 0.91 12.77 -13.47
N ALA A 91 2.23 12.96 -13.46
CA ALA A 91 3.19 11.86 -13.43
C ALA A 91 3.23 11.15 -12.07
N VAL A 92 3.14 11.87 -10.96
CA VAL A 92 3.01 11.29 -9.61
C VAL A 92 1.68 10.58 -9.50
N PHE A 93 0.59 11.24 -9.91
CA PHE A 93 -0.76 10.69 -9.90
C PHE A 93 -0.82 9.33 -10.59
N ILE A 94 -0.45 9.25 -11.85
CA ILE A 94 -0.62 8.02 -12.62
C ILE A 94 0.32 6.90 -12.15
N ARG A 95 1.56 7.24 -11.73
CA ARG A 95 2.51 6.27 -11.20
C ARG A 95 1.99 5.64 -9.92
N PHE A 96 1.51 6.46 -8.97
CA PHE A 96 0.97 5.95 -7.72
C PHE A 96 -0.31 5.15 -7.96
N LEU A 97 -1.30 5.74 -8.65
CA LEU A 97 -2.61 5.13 -8.86
C LEU A 97 -2.52 3.76 -9.53
N SER A 98 -1.79 3.66 -10.64
CA SER A 98 -1.71 2.40 -11.39
C SER A 98 -0.83 1.36 -10.71
N SER A 99 0.25 1.77 -10.04
CA SER A 99 1.05 0.83 -9.24
C SER A 99 0.29 0.31 -8.04
N TYR A 100 -0.51 1.16 -7.38
CA TYR A 100 -1.33 0.77 -6.23
C TYR A 100 -2.44 -0.20 -6.64
N ALA A 101 -3.12 0.04 -7.77
CA ALA A 101 -4.07 -0.91 -8.33
C ALA A 101 -3.44 -2.28 -8.61
N LEU A 102 -2.23 -2.31 -9.18
CA LEU A 102 -1.49 -3.55 -9.39
C LEU A 102 -1.07 -4.24 -8.09
N VAL A 103 -0.68 -3.47 -7.06
CA VAL A 103 -0.34 -4.03 -5.73
C VAL A 103 -1.56 -4.70 -5.11
N ILE A 104 -2.76 -4.10 -5.19
CA ILE A 104 -3.98 -4.72 -4.69
C ILE A 104 -4.24 -6.06 -5.39
N LEU A 105 -4.17 -6.11 -6.72
CA LEU A 105 -4.36 -7.35 -7.47
C LEU A 105 -3.30 -8.40 -7.10
N MET A 106 -2.04 -7.99 -6.99
CA MET A 106 -0.94 -8.88 -6.59
C MET A 106 -1.16 -9.42 -5.18
N ARG A 107 -1.64 -8.59 -4.25
CA ARG A 107 -1.95 -9.02 -2.88
C ARG A 107 -3.08 -10.04 -2.83
N VAL A 108 -4.16 -9.84 -3.59
CA VAL A 108 -5.23 -10.86 -3.69
C VAL A 108 -4.65 -12.21 -4.11
N VAL A 109 -3.77 -12.22 -5.12
CA VAL A 109 -3.13 -13.45 -5.59
C VAL A 109 -2.21 -14.06 -4.51
N THR A 110 -1.35 -13.26 -3.91
CA THR A 110 -0.37 -13.76 -2.94
C THR A 110 -1.02 -14.21 -1.64
N LEU A 111 -2.02 -13.50 -1.13
CA LEU A 111 -2.80 -13.90 0.04
C LEU A 111 -3.56 -15.22 -0.20
N TYR A 112 -4.03 -15.43 -1.43
CA TYR A 112 -4.68 -16.70 -1.79
C TYR A 112 -3.69 -17.86 -1.86
N ILE A 113 -2.49 -17.64 -2.42
CA ILE A 113 -1.48 -18.70 -2.62
C ILE A 113 -0.72 -19.02 -1.34
N VAL A 114 -0.49 -18.02 -0.48
CA VAL A 114 0.34 -18.13 0.73
C VAL A 114 -0.54 -17.90 1.97
N PRO A 115 -1.32 -18.91 2.41
CA PRO A 115 -2.12 -18.78 3.62
C PRO A 115 -1.22 -18.86 4.86
N LEU A 116 -1.24 -17.79 5.64
CA LEU A 116 -0.51 -17.70 6.90
C LEU A 116 -1.49 -17.51 8.06
N ASP A 117 -1.20 -18.15 9.19
CA ASP A 117 -1.82 -17.84 10.47
C ASP A 117 -1.10 -16.65 11.12
N PRO A 118 -1.80 -15.85 11.93
CA PRO A 118 -1.20 -14.67 12.55
C PRO A 118 -0.06 -15.05 13.51
N PRO A 119 0.95 -14.18 13.70
CA PRO A 119 1.97 -14.37 14.72
C PRO A 119 1.38 -14.58 16.11
N ALA A 120 2.01 -15.41 16.93
CA ALA A 120 1.47 -15.82 18.24
C ALA A 120 1.15 -14.66 19.20
N ASN A 121 1.92 -13.57 19.13
CA ASN A 121 1.77 -12.39 19.99
C ASN A 121 1.22 -11.18 19.21
N LEU A 122 0.40 -11.42 18.19
CA LEU A 122 -0.21 -10.36 17.39
C LEU A 122 -1.00 -9.42 18.28
N ILE A 123 -0.72 -8.12 18.18
CA ILE A 123 -1.54 -7.06 18.77
C ILE A 123 -2.46 -6.52 17.69
N LEU A 124 -3.78 -6.70 17.90
CA LEU A 124 -4.79 -6.23 16.95
C LEU A 124 -4.66 -4.73 16.70
N MET A 125 -4.75 -4.37 15.45
CA MET A 125 -4.67 -2.99 14.99
C MET A 125 -6.04 -2.56 14.45
N PRO A 126 -6.90 -1.95 15.28
CA PRO A 126 -8.21 -1.48 14.87
C PRO A 126 -8.08 -0.27 13.94
N ASP A 127 -7.98 -0.52 12.65
CA ASP A 127 -7.97 0.54 11.64
C ASP A 127 -9.36 1.19 11.56
N PRO A 128 -9.47 2.52 11.66
CA PRO A 128 -10.73 3.25 11.49
C PRO A 128 -11.44 2.98 10.15
N LEU A 129 -10.70 2.59 9.12
CA LEU A 129 -11.26 2.29 7.80
C LEU A 129 -11.59 0.79 7.61
N THR A 130 -11.07 -0.09 8.46
CA THR A 130 -11.35 -1.54 8.38
C THR A 130 -12.84 -1.87 8.34
N PRO A 131 -13.74 -1.23 9.13
CA PRO A 131 -15.17 -1.51 9.06
C PRO A 131 -15.78 -1.32 7.67
N PHE A 132 -15.22 -0.43 6.85
CA PHE A 132 -15.69 -0.21 5.49
C PHE A 132 -15.27 -1.32 4.50
N PHE A 133 -14.21 -2.08 4.84
CA PHE A 133 -13.63 -3.10 3.95
C PHE A 133 -13.85 -4.53 4.43
N SER A 134 -14.02 -4.76 5.74
CA SER A 134 -14.11 -6.11 6.33
C SER A 134 -15.36 -6.38 7.14
N GLY A 135 -16.33 -5.44 7.17
CA GLY A 135 -17.56 -5.62 7.92
C GLY A 135 -17.36 -5.67 9.43
N ALA A 136 -16.54 -4.79 10.00
CA ALA A 136 -16.27 -4.63 11.43
C ALA A 136 -15.44 -5.72 12.11
N GLN A 137 -14.94 -6.72 11.38
CA GLN A 137 -14.00 -7.70 11.94
C GLN A 137 -12.55 -7.23 11.78
N ALA A 138 -11.73 -7.38 12.84
CA ALA A 138 -10.30 -7.17 12.75
C ALA A 138 -9.68 -8.24 11.83
N LEU A 139 -8.88 -7.79 10.85
CA LEU A 139 -8.17 -8.68 9.95
C LEU A 139 -6.90 -9.20 10.62
N THR A 140 -6.76 -10.51 10.72
CA THR A 140 -5.60 -11.17 11.32
C THR A 140 -4.78 -11.97 10.30
N ARG A 141 -5.40 -12.39 9.20
CA ARG A 141 -4.78 -13.19 8.14
C ARG A 141 -4.46 -12.42 6.86
N ASP A 142 -4.52 -11.09 6.91
CA ASP A 142 -4.08 -10.21 5.83
C ASP A 142 -2.56 -10.02 5.87
N LEU A 143 -1.78 -11.10 5.67
CA LEU A 143 -0.37 -11.18 5.99
C LEU A 143 0.56 -11.03 4.78
N PHE A 144 0.64 -12.03 3.90
CA PHE A 144 1.66 -12.02 2.84
C PHE A 144 1.17 -11.34 1.56
N PHE A 145 1.84 -10.29 1.13
CA PHE A 145 2.87 -9.44 1.74
C PHE A 145 2.27 -8.20 2.38
N SER A 146 3.02 -7.50 3.26
CA SER A 146 2.53 -6.31 3.98
C SER A 146 2.00 -5.21 3.07
N GLY A 147 0.70 -4.92 3.18
CA GLY A 147 0.05 -3.84 2.43
C GLY A 147 0.51 -2.46 2.86
N HIS A 148 0.72 -2.26 4.15
CA HIS A 148 1.21 -1.00 4.72
C HIS A 148 2.61 -0.67 4.19
N THR A 149 3.55 -1.60 4.27
CA THR A 149 4.91 -1.42 3.75
C THR A 149 4.91 -1.19 2.25
N ALA A 150 4.13 -1.98 1.49
CA ALA A 150 4.03 -1.84 0.04
C ALA A 150 3.48 -0.45 -0.36
N THR A 151 2.43 0.03 0.32
CA THR A 151 1.84 1.36 0.06
C THR A 151 2.84 2.47 0.34
N ALA A 152 3.50 2.46 1.50
CA ALA A 152 4.52 3.45 1.85
C ALA A 152 5.69 3.43 0.84
N PHE A 153 6.11 2.25 0.41
CA PHE A 153 7.17 2.12 -0.59
C PHE A 153 6.73 2.60 -1.98
N LEU A 154 5.48 2.42 -2.36
CA LEU A 154 4.94 3.01 -3.60
C LEU A 154 4.92 4.54 -3.54
N VAL A 155 4.64 5.14 -2.38
CA VAL A 155 4.76 6.59 -2.20
C VAL A 155 6.20 7.03 -2.49
N PHE A 156 7.20 6.39 -1.87
CA PHE A 156 8.61 6.64 -2.14
C PHE A 156 8.97 6.53 -3.63
N LEU A 157 8.51 5.49 -4.32
CA LEU A 157 8.80 5.27 -5.75
C LEU A 157 8.14 6.32 -6.64
N SER A 158 6.97 6.82 -6.28
CA SER A 158 6.17 7.74 -7.09
C SER A 158 6.67 9.18 -7.02
N LEU A 159 7.26 9.58 -5.91
CA LEU A 159 7.79 10.92 -5.70
C LEU A 159 9.03 11.20 -6.56
N THR A 160 9.29 12.46 -6.85
CA THR A 160 10.39 12.87 -7.75
C THR A 160 11.47 13.72 -7.08
N GLY A 161 11.12 14.48 -6.05
CA GLY A 161 12.05 15.33 -5.30
C GLY A 161 13.01 14.50 -4.43
N LYS A 162 14.30 14.85 -4.38
CA LYS A 162 15.31 14.13 -3.58
C LYS A 162 14.96 14.13 -2.08
N ALA A 163 14.60 15.29 -1.52
CA ALA A 163 14.22 15.43 -0.12
C ALA A 163 12.92 14.64 0.19
N GLU A 164 11.92 14.72 -0.69
CA GLU A 164 10.67 13.96 -0.57
C GLU A 164 10.92 12.45 -0.54
N LYS A 165 11.79 11.96 -1.43
CA LYS A 165 12.17 10.55 -1.48
C LYS A 165 12.92 10.10 -0.23
N LEU A 166 13.82 10.92 0.28
CA LEU A 166 14.55 10.59 1.51
C LEU A 166 13.61 10.50 2.71
N ALA A 167 12.70 11.47 2.85
CA ALA A 167 11.68 11.45 3.90
C ALA A 167 10.73 10.25 3.76
N ALA A 168 10.27 9.94 2.55
CA ALA A 168 9.43 8.77 2.29
C ALA A 168 10.17 7.45 2.57
N LEU A 169 11.46 7.34 2.24
CA LEU A 169 12.25 6.16 2.56
C LEU A 169 12.42 5.98 4.07
N ALA A 170 12.70 7.06 4.80
CA ALA A 170 12.77 7.02 6.26
C ALA A 170 11.43 6.57 6.86
N LEU A 171 10.30 7.07 6.32
CA LEU A 171 8.97 6.64 6.73
C LEU A 171 8.74 5.14 6.48
N VAL A 172 9.17 4.60 5.32
CA VAL A 172 9.06 3.16 5.02
C VAL A 172 9.81 2.34 6.08
N ILE A 173 11.04 2.74 6.42
CA ILE A 173 11.86 2.01 7.41
C ILE A 173 11.19 2.05 8.79
N VAL A 174 10.76 3.23 9.24
CA VAL A 174 10.08 3.38 10.53
C VAL A 174 8.81 2.57 10.58
N LEU A 175 7.97 2.67 9.54
CA LEU A 175 6.72 1.91 9.45
C LEU A 175 6.96 0.40 9.47
N ALA A 176 7.95 -0.08 8.71
CA ALA A 176 8.33 -1.49 8.68
C ALA A 176 8.72 -2.01 10.09
N LEU A 177 9.52 -1.24 10.83
CA LEU A 177 9.89 -1.60 12.19
C LEU A 177 8.69 -1.59 13.15
N LEU A 178 7.82 -0.59 13.08
CA LEU A 178 6.63 -0.52 13.92
C LEU A 178 5.67 -1.69 13.68
N LEU A 179 5.49 -2.11 12.42
CA LEU A 179 4.67 -3.28 12.09
C LEU A 179 5.25 -4.58 12.68
N LEU A 180 6.58 -4.71 12.74
CA LEU A 180 7.22 -5.84 13.41
C LEU A 180 7.07 -5.77 14.93
N PHE A 181 7.21 -4.60 15.55
CA PHE A 181 6.91 -4.43 16.99
C PHE A 181 5.45 -4.68 17.34
N GLN A 182 4.52 -4.38 16.43
CA GLN A 182 3.09 -4.69 16.60
C GLN A 182 2.80 -6.18 16.44
N HIS A 183 3.76 -6.98 15.92
CA HIS A 183 3.59 -8.38 15.55
C HIS A 183 2.42 -8.62 14.60
N ILE A 184 2.02 -7.60 13.81
CA ILE A 184 0.91 -7.73 12.86
C ILE A 184 1.33 -8.37 11.53
N HIS A 185 2.63 -8.42 11.26
CA HIS A 185 3.24 -9.06 10.11
C HIS A 185 4.48 -9.85 10.52
N TYR A 186 4.75 -10.92 9.80
CA TYR A 186 6.05 -11.56 9.83
C TYR A 186 7.12 -10.72 9.14
N THR A 187 8.38 -10.95 9.50
CA THR A 187 9.51 -10.27 8.85
C THR A 187 9.51 -10.48 7.34
N ILE A 188 9.16 -11.69 6.89
CA ILE A 188 9.09 -12.02 5.46
C ILE A 188 8.00 -11.22 4.74
N ASP A 189 6.87 -10.91 5.38
CA ASP A 189 5.78 -10.12 4.77
C ASP A 189 6.24 -8.69 4.51
N VAL A 190 6.96 -8.11 5.47
CA VAL A 190 7.51 -6.76 5.38
C VAL A 190 8.60 -6.69 4.33
N LEU A 191 9.53 -7.64 4.32
CA LEU A 191 10.62 -7.67 3.34
C LEU A 191 10.11 -7.95 1.93
N ALA A 192 9.16 -8.88 1.76
CA ALA A 192 8.57 -9.21 0.47
C ALA A 192 7.78 -8.03 -0.13
N ALA A 193 7.22 -7.15 0.69
CA ALA A 193 6.49 -5.98 0.21
C ALA A 193 7.34 -5.08 -0.72
N ILE A 194 8.64 -5.00 -0.48
CA ILE A 194 9.56 -4.16 -1.27
C ILE A 194 9.68 -4.65 -2.74
N PRO A 195 10.12 -5.90 -3.00
CA PRO A 195 10.26 -6.39 -4.37
C PRO A 195 8.90 -6.49 -5.09
N PHE A 196 7.82 -6.87 -4.41
CA PHE A 196 6.49 -6.94 -5.04
C PHE A 196 5.97 -5.56 -5.43
N ALA A 197 6.07 -4.56 -4.55
CA ALA A 197 5.68 -3.18 -4.87
C ALA A 197 6.57 -2.59 -5.97
N TYR A 198 7.89 -2.87 -5.96
CA TYR A 198 8.80 -2.46 -7.02
C TYR A 198 8.43 -3.09 -8.37
N LEU A 199 8.09 -4.36 -8.39
CA LEU A 199 7.64 -5.06 -9.61
C LEU A 199 6.38 -4.40 -10.18
N CYS A 200 5.36 -4.16 -9.34
CA CYS A 200 4.13 -3.49 -9.73
C CYS A 200 4.41 -2.08 -10.29
N TYR A 201 5.29 -1.32 -9.63
CA TYR A 201 5.73 -0.01 -10.11
C TYR A 201 6.44 -0.09 -11.48
N ARG A 202 7.31 -1.07 -11.67
CA ARG A 202 8.03 -1.27 -12.95
C ARG A 202 7.08 -1.64 -14.10
N ILE A 203 6.10 -2.51 -13.84
CA ILE A 203 5.05 -2.88 -14.81
C ILE A 203 4.24 -1.64 -15.18
N SER A 204 3.73 -0.92 -14.19
CA SER A 204 2.98 0.31 -14.38
C SER A 204 3.76 1.32 -15.22
N LYS A 205 5.02 1.58 -14.88
CA LYS A 205 5.86 2.55 -15.58
C LYS A 205 6.15 2.17 -17.04
N LYS A 206 6.21 0.89 -17.38
CA LYS A 206 6.36 0.44 -18.77
C LYS A 206 5.09 0.66 -19.59
N ALA A 207 3.93 0.51 -18.96
CA ALA A 207 2.64 0.68 -19.63
C ALA A 207 2.30 2.17 -19.86
N ILE A 208 2.90 3.07 -19.07
CA ILE A 208 2.62 4.51 -19.05
C ILE A 208 3.94 5.27 -19.22
N PRO A 209 4.35 5.55 -20.45
CA PRO A 209 5.57 6.30 -20.74
C PRO A 209 5.46 7.78 -20.39
#